data_7806e5804d2b655edef75c45946d9dc4
#
_entry.id   7806e5804d2b655edef75c45946d9dc4
#
_cell.length_a   1.000
_cell.length_b   1.000
_cell.length_c   1.000
_cell.angle_alpha   90.00
_cell.angle_beta   90.00
_cell.angle_gamma   90.00
#
_symmetry.space_group_name_H-M   'P 1'
#
loop_
_entity.id
_entity.type
_entity.pdbx_description
1 polymer ?
#
loop_
_entity_poly.entity_id
_entity_poly.type
_entity_poly.pdbx_seq_one_letter_code
_entity_poly.pdbx_strand_id
1 'polypeptide(L)'
;MVKFKNKYALYIPSTIGGDTIDKNLHESYVRGYANMMLAEFGGVTITKGMGMWTNKSNVTVTESVSIITASTNINASEFMQMLAENVKNLLKQECVSLEVNGELHLI
;
A
#
# COMPACT_ATOMS: atom_id res chain seq x y z
N MET A 1 -10.12 5.92 -26.92
CA MET A 1 -10.14 5.51 -25.50
C MET A 1 -9.02 4.52 -25.25
N VAL A 2 -8.20 4.79 -24.23
CA VAL A 2 -7.13 3.88 -23.81
C VAL A 2 -7.64 3.04 -22.64
N LYS A 3 -7.38 1.74 -22.67
CA LYS A 3 -7.75 0.83 -21.59
C LYS A 3 -6.50 0.21 -20.99
N PHE A 4 -6.48 0.06 -19.67
CA PHE A 4 -5.43 -0.65 -18.96
C PHE A 4 -5.97 -1.96 -18.42
N LYS A 5 -5.20 -3.05 -18.60
CA LYS A 5 -5.59 -4.40 -18.20
C LYS A 5 -5.46 -4.65 -16.71
N ASN A 6 -4.48 -3.99 -16.09
CA ASN A 6 -4.10 -4.28 -14.72
C ASN A 6 -4.20 -3.03 -13.84
N LYS A 7 -4.68 -3.23 -12.64
CA LYS A 7 -4.73 -2.19 -11.61
C LYS A 7 -4.14 -2.74 -10.32
N TYR A 8 -3.25 -1.97 -9.73
CA TYR A 8 -2.60 -2.31 -8.47
C TYR A 8 -2.87 -1.23 -7.44
N ALA A 9 -3.07 -1.64 -6.19
CA ALA A 9 -3.23 -0.72 -5.07
C ALA A 9 -2.37 -1.21 -3.90
N LEU A 10 -1.43 -0.37 -3.48
CA LEU A 10 -0.53 -0.64 -2.35
C LEU A 10 -0.98 0.20 -1.16
N TYR A 11 -1.19 -0.45 -0.03
CA TYR A 11 -1.64 0.20 1.20
C TYR A 11 -0.44 0.48 2.10
N ILE A 12 -0.25 1.74 2.46
CA ILE A 12 0.85 2.18 3.33
C ILE A 12 0.28 2.51 4.71
N PRO A 13 0.57 1.68 5.72
CA PRO A 13 0.09 1.93 7.07
C PRO A 13 0.78 3.15 7.71
N SER A 14 0.14 3.71 8.73
CA SER A 14 0.66 4.87 9.48
C SER A 14 1.25 4.49 10.83
N THR A 15 1.63 3.22 10.98
CA THR A 15 2.24 2.68 12.19
C THR A 15 3.56 1.98 11.88
N ILE A 16 4.44 1.92 12.86
CA ILE A 16 5.63 1.05 12.85
C ILE A 16 5.51 0.15 14.06
N GLY A 17 5.39 -1.17 13.83
CA GLY A 17 5.26 -2.14 14.91
C GLY A 17 4.05 -1.88 15.82
N GLY A 18 2.97 -1.31 15.29
CA GLY A 18 1.77 -0.98 16.03
C GLY A 18 1.73 0.42 16.63
N ASP A 19 2.84 1.15 16.61
CA ASP A 19 2.89 2.52 17.13
C ASP A 19 2.67 3.53 16.03
N THR A 20 1.73 4.47 16.25
CA THR A 20 1.46 5.54 15.30
C THR A 20 2.70 6.40 15.07
N ILE A 21 3.04 6.65 13.81
CA ILE A 21 4.18 7.48 13.45
C ILE A 21 3.75 8.91 13.14
N ASP A 22 4.72 9.82 13.17
CA ASP A 22 4.50 11.21 12.79
C ASP A 22 3.94 11.30 11.36
N LYS A 23 3.01 12.21 11.17
CA LYS A 23 2.33 12.42 9.89
C LYS A 23 3.32 12.72 8.76
N ASN A 24 4.34 13.53 9.02
CA ASN A 24 5.34 13.88 8.00
C ASN A 24 6.20 12.68 7.64
N LEU A 25 6.51 11.83 8.60
CA LEU A 25 7.25 10.59 8.35
C LEU A 25 6.42 9.63 7.50
N HIS A 26 5.15 9.46 7.83
CA HIS A 26 4.23 8.64 7.04
C HIS A 26 4.15 9.15 5.59
N GLU A 27 3.98 10.47 5.41
CA GLU A 27 3.93 11.06 4.07
C GLU A 27 5.23 10.84 3.29
N SER A 28 6.39 10.87 3.94
CA SER A 28 7.66 10.61 3.28
C SER A 28 7.76 9.17 2.77
N TYR A 29 7.28 8.20 3.54
CA TYR A 29 7.21 6.80 3.09
C TYR A 29 6.26 6.65 1.91
N VAL A 30 5.08 7.26 2.00
CA VAL A 30 4.08 7.22 0.92
C VAL A 30 4.68 7.76 -0.38
N ARG A 31 5.36 8.92 -0.32
CA ARG A 31 5.99 9.52 -1.50
C ARG A 31 7.12 8.67 -2.05
N GLY A 32 7.90 8.03 -1.20
CA GLY A 32 8.97 7.13 -1.61
C GLY A 32 8.43 5.95 -2.43
N TYR A 33 7.40 5.26 -1.93
CA TYR A 33 6.78 4.16 -2.65
C TYR A 33 6.02 4.64 -3.88
N ALA A 34 5.33 5.78 -3.80
CA ALA A 34 4.66 6.37 -4.95
C ALA A 34 5.65 6.69 -6.07
N ASN A 35 6.83 7.21 -5.75
CA ASN A 35 7.86 7.50 -6.74
C ASN A 35 8.39 6.22 -7.40
N MET A 36 8.54 5.13 -6.66
CA MET A 36 8.92 3.85 -7.24
C MET A 36 7.86 3.35 -8.23
N MET A 37 6.59 3.44 -7.85
CA MET A 37 5.49 3.06 -8.73
C MET A 37 5.37 4.01 -9.92
N LEU A 38 5.58 5.30 -9.72
CA LEU A 38 5.54 6.30 -10.79
C LEU A 38 6.61 6.01 -11.85
N ALA A 39 7.83 5.66 -11.43
CA ALA A 39 8.91 5.30 -12.35
C ALA A 39 8.56 4.06 -13.18
N GLU A 40 7.86 3.10 -12.59
CA GLU A 40 7.47 1.86 -13.27
C GLU A 40 6.26 2.05 -14.18
N PHE A 41 5.26 2.80 -13.75
CA PHE A 41 3.95 2.86 -14.42
C PHE A 41 3.65 4.17 -15.14
N GLY A 42 4.37 5.24 -14.84
CA GLY A 42 4.16 6.55 -15.46
C GLY A 42 3.03 7.38 -14.88
N GLY A 43 2.25 6.84 -13.97
CA GLY A 43 1.18 7.56 -13.29
C GLY A 43 0.71 6.82 -12.05
N VAL A 44 0.42 7.56 -10.98
CA VAL A 44 -0.13 7.01 -9.74
C VAL A 44 -1.14 7.98 -9.16
N THR A 45 -2.06 7.44 -8.37
CA THR A 45 -3.00 8.23 -7.57
C THR A 45 -2.83 7.84 -6.11
N ILE A 46 -2.74 8.83 -5.24
CA ILE A 46 -2.64 8.62 -3.81
C ILE A 46 -3.96 9.06 -3.17
N THR A 47 -4.59 8.17 -2.43
CA THR A 47 -5.78 8.47 -1.66
C THR A 47 -5.53 8.17 -0.19
N LYS A 48 -6.23 8.87 0.70
CA LYS A 48 -6.16 8.66 2.13
C LYS A 48 -7.45 8.02 2.61
N GLY A 49 -7.32 7.11 3.57
CA GLY A 49 -8.47 6.43 4.14
C GLY A 49 -8.22 6.08 5.60
N MET A 50 -9.20 5.42 6.17
CA MET A 50 -9.12 4.87 7.52
C MET A 50 -9.34 3.38 7.44
N GLY A 51 -8.37 2.60 7.93
CA GLY A 51 -8.48 1.16 8.00
C GLY A 51 -8.98 0.73 9.38
N MET A 52 -9.81 -0.29 9.40
CA MET A 52 -10.29 -0.92 10.63
C MET A 52 -10.21 -2.42 10.47
N TRP A 53 -9.69 -3.09 11.47
CA TRP A 53 -9.66 -4.57 11.48
C TRP A 53 -9.67 -5.08 12.91
N THR A 54 -10.05 -6.35 13.03
CA THR A 54 -10.02 -7.04 14.32
C THR A 54 -8.73 -7.83 14.43
N ASN A 55 -7.95 -7.55 15.47
CA ASN A 55 -6.68 -8.25 15.71
C ASN A 55 -6.90 -9.62 16.38
N LYS A 56 -5.79 -10.34 16.63
CA LYS A 56 -5.84 -11.68 17.27
C LYS A 56 -6.43 -11.67 18.67
N SER A 57 -6.37 -10.53 19.36
CA SER A 57 -6.97 -10.36 20.70
C SER A 57 -8.44 -9.95 20.63
N ASN A 58 -9.07 -10.02 19.46
CA ASN A 58 -10.45 -9.65 19.21
C ASN A 58 -10.75 -8.17 19.53
N VAL A 59 -9.75 -7.32 19.35
CA VAL A 59 -9.86 -5.87 19.54
C VAL A 59 -9.86 -5.19 18.17
N THR A 60 -10.75 -4.22 17.99
CA THR A 60 -10.78 -3.41 16.77
C THR A 60 -9.63 -2.42 16.78
N VAL A 61 -8.81 -2.49 15.74
CA VAL A 61 -7.72 -1.56 15.48
C VAL A 61 -8.15 -0.60 14.38
N THR A 62 -7.93 0.68 14.57
CA THR A 62 -8.24 1.73 13.60
C THR A 62 -6.99 2.55 13.34
N GLU A 63 -6.65 2.75 12.06
CA GLU A 63 -5.52 3.60 11.71
C GLU A 63 -5.76 4.33 10.39
N SER A 64 -5.05 5.46 10.22
CA SER A 64 -4.98 6.13 8.93
C SER A 64 -4.14 5.29 7.97
N VAL A 65 -4.53 5.26 6.70
CA VAL A 65 -3.81 4.54 5.67
C VAL A 65 -3.77 5.39 4.40
N SER A 66 -2.65 5.32 3.67
CA SER A 66 -2.57 5.88 2.33
C SER A 66 -2.56 4.75 1.32
N ILE A 67 -3.28 4.93 0.22
CA ILE A 67 -3.41 3.93 -0.84
C ILE A 67 -2.86 4.52 -2.12
N ILE A 68 -1.88 3.84 -2.70
CA ILE A 68 -1.25 4.25 -3.96
C ILE A 68 -1.75 3.31 -5.04
N THR A 69 -2.43 3.87 -6.03
CA THR A 69 -2.98 3.08 -7.14
C THR A 69 -2.31 3.42 -8.45
N ALA A 70 -2.18 2.42 -9.31
CA ALA A 70 -1.68 2.57 -10.66
C ALA A 70 -2.40 1.62 -11.59
N SER A 71 -2.64 2.08 -12.81
CA SER A 71 -3.19 1.24 -13.88
C SER A 71 -2.15 1.11 -14.99
N THR A 72 -2.02 -0.09 -15.55
CA THR A 72 -0.97 -0.39 -16.51
C THR A 72 -1.37 -1.59 -17.39
N ASN A 73 -0.69 -1.74 -18.53
CA ASN A 73 -0.84 -2.92 -19.37
C ASN A 73 0.23 -3.98 -19.13
N ILE A 74 1.23 -3.68 -18.31
CA ILE A 74 2.24 -4.67 -17.95
C ILE A 74 1.78 -5.51 -16.76
N ASN A 75 2.26 -6.75 -16.71
CA ASN A 75 2.09 -7.59 -15.52
C ASN A 75 3.21 -7.25 -14.54
N ALA A 76 2.87 -6.53 -13.49
CA ALA A 76 3.81 -6.07 -12.48
C ALA A 76 3.55 -6.72 -11.12
N SER A 77 2.95 -7.90 -11.08
CA SER A 77 2.59 -8.57 -9.82
C SER A 77 3.81 -8.83 -8.95
N GLU A 78 4.92 -9.30 -9.53
CA GLU A 78 6.16 -9.54 -8.77
C GLU A 78 6.76 -8.24 -8.23
N PHE A 79 6.78 -7.19 -9.03
CA PHE A 79 7.25 -5.88 -8.61
C PHE A 79 6.41 -5.34 -7.44
N MET A 80 5.10 -5.43 -7.54
CA MET A 80 4.20 -4.95 -6.49
C MET A 80 4.30 -5.80 -5.22
N GLN A 81 4.45 -7.10 -5.36
CA GLN A 81 4.68 -7.98 -4.22
C GLN A 81 5.98 -7.64 -3.49
N MET A 82 7.03 -7.36 -4.24
CA MET A 82 8.31 -6.91 -3.67
C MET A 82 8.15 -5.60 -2.89
N LEU A 83 7.41 -4.63 -3.44
CA LEU A 83 7.13 -3.38 -2.73
C LEU A 83 6.34 -3.62 -1.44
N ALA A 84 5.30 -4.46 -1.51
CA ALA A 84 4.50 -4.78 -0.33
C ALA A 84 5.32 -5.46 0.77
N GLU A 85 6.21 -6.39 0.40
CA GLU A 85 7.13 -7.01 1.35
C GLU A 85 8.09 -5.99 1.96
N ASN A 86 8.56 -5.05 1.15
CA ASN A 86 9.43 -3.96 1.62
C ASN A 86 8.70 -3.07 2.64
N VAL A 87 7.46 -2.68 2.37
CA VAL A 87 6.62 -1.94 3.31
C VAL A 87 6.46 -2.72 4.62
N LYS A 88 6.12 -4.00 4.51
CA LYS A 88 5.92 -4.88 5.65
C LYS A 88 7.15 -4.92 6.57
N ASN A 89 8.32 -5.10 5.98
CA ASN A 89 9.56 -5.19 6.73
C ASN A 89 9.99 -3.84 7.32
N LEU A 90 9.89 -2.77 6.51
CA LEU A 90 10.28 -1.43 6.93
C LEU A 90 9.40 -0.92 8.08
N LEU A 91 8.09 -1.12 7.98
CA LEU A 91 7.13 -0.64 8.97
C LEU A 91 6.76 -1.69 10.02
N LYS A 92 7.44 -2.84 10.03
CA LYS A 92 7.26 -3.91 11.02
C LYS A 92 5.78 -4.31 11.18
N GLN A 93 5.14 -4.59 10.05
CA GLN A 93 3.75 -5.00 9.99
C GLN A 93 3.62 -6.52 10.03
N GLU A 94 2.52 -7.04 10.58
CA GLU A 94 2.19 -8.47 10.48
C GLU A 94 1.86 -8.84 9.03
N CYS A 95 1.16 -7.95 8.33
CA CYS A 95 0.87 -8.09 6.90
C CYS A 95 0.61 -6.71 6.30
N VAL A 96 0.72 -6.63 4.99
CA VAL A 96 0.42 -5.42 4.20
C VAL A 96 -0.58 -5.79 3.12
N SER A 97 -1.58 -4.95 2.92
CA SER A 97 -2.59 -5.14 1.89
C SER A 97 -2.07 -4.72 0.52
N LEU A 98 -2.27 -5.57 -0.46
CA LEU A 98 -2.00 -5.31 -1.86
C LEU A 98 -3.19 -5.78 -2.70
N GLU A 99 -3.80 -4.87 -3.45
CA GLU A 99 -4.83 -5.25 -4.42
C GLU A 99 -4.21 -5.46 -5.79
N VAL A 100 -4.60 -6.56 -6.41
CA VAL A 100 -4.23 -6.91 -7.79
C VAL A 100 -5.53 -7.18 -8.54
N ASN A 101 -5.90 -6.28 -9.44
CA ASN A 101 -7.11 -6.41 -10.25
C ASN A 101 -8.38 -6.66 -9.44
N GLY A 102 -8.54 -5.94 -8.34
CA GLY A 102 -9.71 -6.04 -7.47
C GLY A 102 -9.64 -7.17 -6.44
N GLU A 103 -8.60 -7.99 -6.45
CA GLU A 103 -8.40 -9.04 -5.46
C GLU A 103 -7.43 -8.55 -4.39
N LEU A 104 -7.87 -8.59 -3.13
CA LEU A 104 -7.03 -8.19 -2.00
C LEU A 104 -6.16 -9.35 -1.55
N HIS A 105 -4.86 -9.09 -1.47
CA HIS A 105 -3.86 -10.01 -0.96
C HIS A 105 -3.26 -9.46 0.31
N LEU A 106 -3.05 -10.29 1.31
CA LEU A 106 -2.29 -9.96 2.52
C LEU A 106 -0.89 -10.57 2.37
N ILE A 107 0.07 -9.70 2.30
CA ILE A 107 1.48 -10.08 2.10
C ILE A 107 2.18 -10.26 3.44
#